data_496faaf5a402e6bd84bdb164085ad1b6
#
_entry.id   496faaf5a402e6bd84bdb164085ad1b6
#
_cell.length_a   1.000
_cell.length_b   1.000
_cell.length_c   1.000
_cell.angle_alpha   90.00
_cell.angle_beta   90.00
_cell.angle_gamma   90.00
#
_symmetry.space_group_name_H-M   'P 1'
#
loop_
_entity.id
_entity.type
_entity.pdbx_description
1 polymer ?
#
loop_
_entity_poly.entity_id
_entity_poly.type
_entity_poly.pdbx_seq_one_letter_code
_entity_poly.pdbx_strand_id
1 'polypeptide(L)'
;MTQCSALRGLAIIGIFLHNYCHWLGLAVKENEYTFTIDKCRRLLEVMTHPDINLPVHLLSFFGHYGVPVFLFLSAYGLVMKYEGGFANGGTTNVGSTPSPLAFLRYHYLKLFKMMVVGFVAFTMVDAITPGRWHYTPLTIIAQLGMFNNIMPDPDHVIWPGPFWFFGLMFQLYIVYRLLLFRRGWKPLAILVVVCWLMQVFCDPEGETLNRVRYNCMGGMLPFALGLLFARYGRELKQGAWVVITLASALAVFFLSFNYQLWFWVPLFVCTFSVALVKILPTSFNERMAWVGSISAALFVMHPITRKIFIPISRSGDVYTGLLLYIIASIAIAWLCRELMKKIPNPRLKVKR
;
A
#
# COMPACT_ATOMS: atom_id res chain seq x y z
N MET A 1 -16.57 -2.94 11.00
CA MET A 1 -16.05 -3.57 9.76
C MET A 1 -16.13 -2.63 8.55
N THR A 2 -17.18 -1.86 8.37
CA THR A 2 -17.38 -0.93 7.23
C THR A 2 -16.24 0.08 7.10
N GLN A 3 -15.82 0.74 8.19
CA GLN A 3 -14.73 1.73 8.17
C GLN A 3 -13.38 1.15 7.70
N CYS A 4 -12.99 -0.06 8.16
CA CYS A 4 -11.76 -0.70 7.68
C CYS A 4 -11.83 -1.04 6.18
N SER A 5 -13.00 -1.43 5.68
CA SER A 5 -13.21 -1.66 4.26
C SER A 5 -13.24 -0.36 3.47
N ALA A 6 -13.81 0.72 4.02
CA ALA A 6 -13.77 2.05 3.42
C ALA A 6 -12.34 2.59 3.31
N LEU A 7 -11.52 2.43 4.35
CA LEU A 7 -10.09 2.76 4.32
C LEU A 7 -9.35 2.02 3.20
N ARG A 8 -9.62 0.72 3.02
CA ARG A 8 -9.06 -0.05 1.89
C ARG A 8 -9.50 0.50 0.55
N GLY A 9 -10.76 0.94 0.45
CA GLY A 9 -11.31 1.54 -0.77
C GLY A 9 -10.61 2.85 -1.12
N LEU A 10 -10.47 3.75 -0.18
CA LEU A 10 -9.76 5.01 -0.36
C LEU A 10 -8.29 4.78 -0.74
N ALA A 11 -7.61 3.90 -0.02
CA ALA A 11 -6.21 3.59 -0.27
C ALA A 11 -5.98 2.99 -1.67
N ILE A 12 -6.81 2.04 -2.10
CA ILE A 12 -6.64 1.43 -3.42
C ILE A 12 -6.96 2.40 -4.55
N ILE A 13 -7.92 3.32 -4.37
CA ILE A 13 -8.18 4.38 -5.35
C ILE A 13 -6.92 5.23 -5.54
N GLY A 14 -6.28 5.67 -4.47
CA GLY A 14 -5.01 6.39 -4.55
C GLY A 14 -3.96 5.59 -5.33
N ILE A 15 -3.71 4.34 -4.93
CA ILE A 15 -2.66 3.51 -5.51
C ILE A 15 -2.87 3.25 -7.00
N PHE A 16 -4.06 2.80 -7.42
CA PHE A 16 -4.22 2.44 -8.83
C PHE A 16 -4.24 3.66 -9.74
N LEU A 17 -4.79 4.79 -9.30
CA LEU A 17 -4.75 6.04 -10.04
C LEU A 17 -3.32 6.61 -10.11
N HIS A 18 -2.58 6.59 -8.99
CA HIS A 18 -1.15 6.91 -8.98
C HIS A 18 -0.38 6.08 -10.00
N ASN A 19 -0.55 4.76 -9.97
CA ASN A 19 0.15 3.84 -10.87
C ASN A 19 -0.15 4.08 -12.37
N TYR A 20 -1.22 4.78 -12.71
CA TYR A 20 -1.47 5.23 -14.07
C TYR A 20 -0.84 6.59 -14.34
N CYS A 21 -1.17 7.58 -13.52
CA CYS A 21 -0.74 8.96 -13.69
C CYS A 21 0.78 9.11 -13.62
N HIS A 22 1.44 8.41 -12.70
CA HIS A 22 2.89 8.38 -12.55
C HIS A 22 3.64 7.98 -13.84
N TRP A 23 3.06 7.12 -14.68
CA TRP A 23 3.68 6.70 -15.94
C TRP A 23 3.49 7.66 -17.12
N LEU A 24 2.76 8.75 -16.93
CA LEU A 24 2.61 9.80 -17.93
C LEU A 24 3.83 10.76 -17.87
N GLY A 25 4.42 11.07 -19.03
CA GLY A 25 5.61 11.92 -19.10
C GLY A 25 5.37 13.35 -18.62
N LEU A 26 4.14 13.86 -18.74
CA LEU A 26 3.74 15.19 -18.27
C LEU A 26 3.59 15.28 -16.74
N ALA A 27 3.31 14.16 -16.05
CA ALA A 27 2.97 14.18 -14.64
C ALA A 27 4.16 14.47 -13.73
N VAL A 28 3.93 15.25 -12.68
CA VAL A 28 4.91 15.47 -11.61
C VAL A 28 5.13 14.14 -10.89
N LYS A 29 6.39 13.75 -10.71
CA LYS A 29 6.76 12.51 -10.02
C LYS A 29 6.80 12.73 -8.51
N GLU A 30 6.47 11.68 -7.78
CA GLU A 30 6.48 11.62 -6.32
C GLU A 30 7.88 11.40 -5.74
N ASN A 31 8.01 11.69 -4.45
CA ASN A 31 9.09 11.24 -3.59
C ASN A 31 8.60 10.01 -2.81
N GLU A 32 8.90 8.81 -3.28
CA GLU A 32 8.44 7.56 -2.65
C GLU A 32 9.61 6.74 -2.09
N TYR A 33 10.59 6.43 -2.93
CA TYR A 33 11.75 5.60 -2.55
C TYR A 33 13.06 6.40 -2.47
N THR A 34 13.11 7.54 -3.13
CA THR A 34 14.17 8.54 -3.06
C THR A 34 13.54 9.89 -2.87
N PHE A 35 14.33 10.89 -2.51
CA PHE A 35 13.85 12.24 -2.28
C PHE A 35 14.65 13.26 -3.09
N THR A 36 13.95 14.03 -3.92
CA THR A 36 14.53 15.14 -4.69
C THR A 36 13.69 16.39 -4.48
N ILE A 37 14.31 17.50 -4.10
CA ILE A 37 13.61 18.77 -3.88
C ILE A 37 12.99 19.32 -5.17
N ASP A 38 13.54 18.99 -6.32
CA ASP A 38 13.01 19.45 -7.61
C ASP A 38 11.63 18.89 -7.93
N LYS A 39 11.32 17.65 -7.51
CA LYS A 39 9.95 17.11 -7.60
C LYS A 39 8.95 17.95 -6.79
N CYS A 40 9.38 18.43 -5.62
CA CYS A 40 8.58 19.31 -4.79
C CYS A 40 8.38 20.69 -5.43
N ARG A 41 9.45 21.28 -6.01
CA ARG A 41 9.38 22.56 -6.73
C ARG A 41 8.42 22.47 -7.90
N ARG A 42 8.50 21.40 -8.70
CA ARG A 42 7.58 21.17 -9.83
C ARG A 42 6.14 21.01 -9.37
N LEU A 43 5.90 20.36 -8.24
CA LEU A 43 4.55 20.29 -7.68
C LEU A 43 4.02 21.68 -7.32
N LEU A 44 4.82 22.52 -6.64
CA LEU A 44 4.42 23.89 -6.30
C LEU A 44 4.15 24.72 -7.55
N GLU A 45 4.98 24.59 -8.60
CA GLU A 45 4.80 25.27 -9.87
C GLU A 45 3.44 24.94 -10.51
N VAL A 46 3.09 23.65 -10.64
CA VAL A 46 1.79 23.26 -11.22
C VAL A 46 0.60 23.58 -10.32
N MET A 47 0.80 23.75 -9.01
CA MET A 47 -0.26 24.20 -8.09
C MET A 47 -0.47 25.72 -8.14
N THR A 48 0.58 26.50 -8.39
CA THR A 48 0.49 27.96 -8.52
C THR A 48 0.06 28.40 -9.91
N HIS A 49 0.33 27.59 -10.93
CA HIS A 49 -0.07 27.82 -12.32
C HIS A 49 -0.85 26.59 -12.84
N PRO A 50 -2.08 26.38 -12.31
CA PRO A 50 -2.83 25.16 -12.61
C PRO A 50 -3.30 25.12 -14.07
N ASP A 51 -3.13 23.98 -14.70
CA ASP A 51 -3.69 23.62 -16.00
C ASP A 51 -4.73 22.50 -15.89
N ILE A 52 -5.26 22.06 -17.02
CA ILE A 52 -6.21 20.94 -17.09
C ILE A 52 -5.67 19.64 -16.49
N ASN A 53 -4.35 19.47 -16.41
CA ASN A 53 -3.68 18.25 -15.92
C ASN A 53 -3.41 18.28 -14.41
N LEU A 54 -3.81 19.34 -13.68
CA LEU A 54 -3.61 19.43 -12.24
C LEU A 54 -4.09 18.16 -11.49
N PRO A 55 -5.26 17.57 -11.78
CA PRO A 55 -5.67 16.32 -11.13
C PRO A 55 -4.68 15.16 -11.36
N VAL A 56 -4.10 15.07 -12.54
CA VAL A 56 -3.09 14.05 -12.90
C VAL A 56 -1.81 14.25 -12.10
N HIS A 57 -1.35 15.50 -11.95
CA HIS A 57 -0.18 15.83 -11.14
C HIS A 57 -0.38 15.48 -9.67
N LEU A 58 -1.54 15.82 -9.09
CA LEU A 58 -1.88 15.51 -7.69
C LEU A 58 -2.00 14.00 -7.46
N LEU A 59 -2.65 13.27 -8.35
CA LEU A 59 -2.76 11.81 -8.28
C LEU A 59 -1.41 11.12 -8.42
N SER A 60 -0.55 11.63 -9.30
CA SER A 60 0.82 11.13 -9.48
C SER A 60 1.65 11.37 -8.23
N PHE A 61 1.58 12.55 -7.62
CA PHE A 61 2.43 12.90 -6.48
C PHE A 61 1.93 12.30 -5.15
N PHE A 62 0.62 12.33 -4.88
CA PHE A 62 0.08 11.94 -3.57
C PHE A 62 -0.54 10.53 -3.54
N GLY A 63 -0.88 9.95 -4.70
CA GLY A 63 -1.66 8.71 -4.72
C GLY A 63 -0.92 7.49 -4.15
N HIS A 64 0.42 7.45 -4.19
CA HIS A 64 1.25 6.40 -3.59
C HIS A 64 1.04 6.29 -2.08
N TYR A 65 0.58 7.34 -1.40
CA TYR A 65 0.27 7.32 0.02
C TYR A 65 -0.87 6.36 0.42
N GLY A 66 -1.54 5.73 -0.52
CA GLY A 66 -2.38 4.58 -0.24
C GLY A 66 -1.62 3.37 0.33
N VAL A 67 -0.32 3.19 -0.01
CA VAL A 67 0.50 2.07 0.47
C VAL A 67 0.65 2.06 2.00
N PRO A 68 1.04 3.15 2.68
CA PRO A 68 1.05 3.22 4.14
C PRO A 68 -0.27 2.81 4.80
N VAL A 69 -1.41 3.16 4.22
CA VAL A 69 -2.73 2.78 4.76
C VAL A 69 -2.95 1.27 4.68
N PHE A 70 -2.50 0.60 3.63
CA PHE A 70 -2.56 -0.86 3.53
C PHE A 70 -1.67 -1.56 4.57
N LEU A 71 -0.47 -1.02 4.82
CA LEU A 71 0.44 -1.54 5.85
C LEU A 71 -0.18 -1.39 7.24
N PHE A 72 -0.74 -0.21 7.53
CA PHE A 72 -1.49 0.05 8.76
C PHE A 72 -2.64 -0.93 8.95
N LEU A 73 -3.51 -1.09 7.94
CA LEU A 73 -4.67 -1.99 8.01
C LEU A 73 -4.28 -3.46 8.14
N SER A 74 -3.16 -3.85 7.54
CA SER A 74 -2.64 -5.21 7.67
C SER A 74 -2.21 -5.49 9.10
N ALA A 75 -1.45 -4.58 9.70
CA ALA A 75 -1.02 -4.66 11.09
C ALA A 75 -2.20 -4.65 12.08
N TYR A 76 -3.15 -3.72 11.88
CA TYR A 76 -4.40 -3.67 12.64
C TYR A 76 -5.13 -5.01 12.62
N GLY A 77 -5.30 -5.58 11.43
CA GLY A 77 -5.97 -6.88 11.26
C GLY A 77 -5.24 -8.05 11.92
N LEU A 78 -3.90 -8.02 12.02
CA LEU A 78 -3.12 -9.04 12.74
C LEU A 78 -3.41 -9.01 14.24
N VAL A 79 -3.41 -7.82 14.87
CA VAL A 79 -3.74 -7.68 16.30
C VAL A 79 -5.18 -8.13 16.56
N MET A 80 -6.14 -7.64 15.77
CA MET A 80 -7.55 -8.03 15.93
C MET A 80 -7.77 -9.53 15.81
N LYS A 81 -7.04 -10.19 14.92
CA LYS A 81 -7.18 -11.63 14.67
C LYS A 81 -6.43 -12.51 15.68
N TYR A 82 -5.23 -12.11 16.10
CA TYR A 82 -4.33 -12.99 16.87
C TYR A 82 -4.06 -12.56 18.30
N GLU A 83 -4.38 -11.32 18.66
CA GLU A 83 -4.16 -10.78 20.00
C GLU A 83 -5.46 -10.43 20.75
N GLY A 84 -6.60 -10.47 20.05
CA GLY A 84 -7.93 -10.26 20.67
C GLY A 84 -8.36 -8.81 20.86
N GLY A 85 -7.64 -7.84 20.30
CA GLY A 85 -7.97 -6.40 20.35
C GLY A 85 -8.28 -5.88 21.75
N PHE A 86 -7.44 -5.04 22.31
CA PHE A 86 -7.61 -4.51 23.69
C PHE A 86 -8.78 -3.53 23.89
N ALA A 87 -9.47 -3.13 22.83
CA ALA A 87 -10.45 -2.05 22.85
C ALA A 87 -11.69 -2.28 23.77
N ASN A 88 -11.89 -3.49 24.29
CA ASN A 88 -13.08 -3.79 25.10
C ASN A 88 -12.80 -4.50 26.45
N GLY A 89 -11.59 -4.43 26.99
CA GLY A 89 -11.31 -5.01 28.33
C GLY A 89 -11.62 -6.51 28.48
N GLY A 90 -11.96 -7.17 27.38
CA GLY A 90 -12.40 -8.55 27.34
C GLY A 90 -11.27 -9.49 26.95
N THR A 91 -10.96 -10.42 27.81
CA THR A 91 -10.33 -11.71 27.49
C THR A 91 -11.25 -12.47 26.54
N THR A 92 -11.32 -12.06 25.26
CA THR A 92 -11.90 -12.95 24.27
C THR A 92 -11.00 -14.17 24.19
N ASN A 93 -11.58 -15.36 24.29
CA ASN A 93 -10.90 -16.64 24.09
C ASN A 93 -10.14 -16.58 22.76
N VAL A 94 -8.87 -16.11 22.82
CA VAL A 94 -7.96 -16.16 21.69
C VAL A 94 -7.67 -17.63 21.49
N GLY A 95 -8.29 -18.21 20.48
CA GLY A 95 -8.05 -19.59 20.10
C GLY A 95 -6.54 -19.89 20.07
N SER A 96 -6.15 -21.14 20.25
CA SER A 96 -4.75 -21.54 20.37
C SER A 96 -3.86 -20.82 19.34
N THR A 97 -2.82 -20.17 19.83
CA THR A 97 -1.88 -19.38 19.02
C THR A 97 -1.15 -20.29 18.04
N PRO A 98 -1.18 -20.03 16.72
CA PRO A 98 -0.47 -20.86 15.78
C PRO A 98 1.04 -20.79 16.02
N SER A 99 1.77 -21.88 15.74
CA SER A 99 3.24 -21.83 15.76
C SER A 99 3.77 -20.80 14.76
N PRO A 100 4.98 -20.23 14.97
CA PRO A 100 5.55 -19.27 14.04
C PRO A 100 5.56 -19.74 12.58
N LEU A 101 5.96 -21.00 12.36
CA LEU A 101 6.01 -21.59 11.02
C LEU A 101 4.60 -21.74 10.40
N ALA A 102 3.61 -22.17 11.19
CA ALA A 102 2.23 -22.30 10.72
C ALA A 102 1.64 -20.92 10.35
N PHE A 103 1.93 -19.89 11.14
CA PHE A 103 1.56 -18.51 10.87
C PHE A 103 2.18 -18.00 9.57
N LEU A 104 3.50 -18.13 9.41
CA LEU A 104 4.22 -17.65 8.21
C LEU A 104 3.76 -18.39 6.95
N ARG A 105 3.65 -19.74 7.01
CA ARG A 105 3.12 -20.53 5.90
C ARG A 105 1.71 -20.09 5.47
N TYR A 106 0.83 -19.85 6.44
CA TYR A 106 -0.54 -19.40 6.15
C TYR A 106 -0.54 -18.05 5.43
N HIS A 107 0.22 -17.08 5.94
CA HIS A 107 0.28 -15.74 5.36
C HIS A 107 0.99 -15.71 4.01
N TYR A 108 2.07 -16.49 3.85
CA TYR A 108 2.72 -16.68 2.57
C TYR A 108 1.74 -17.23 1.52
N LEU A 109 1.06 -18.33 1.80
CA LEU A 109 0.10 -18.93 0.86
C LEU A 109 -1.07 -18.01 0.54
N LYS A 110 -1.50 -17.19 1.48
CA LYS A 110 -2.56 -16.20 1.25
C LYS A 110 -2.11 -15.08 0.29
N LEU A 111 -0.90 -14.58 0.44
CA LEU A 111 -0.30 -13.61 -0.48
C LEU A 111 -0.02 -14.25 -1.83
N PHE A 112 0.57 -15.45 -1.82
CA PHE A 112 0.93 -16.20 -3.03
C PHE A 112 -0.27 -16.46 -3.94
N LYS A 113 -1.39 -16.89 -3.37
CA LYS A 113 -2.64 -17.09 -4.13
C LYS A 113 -3.03 -15.86 -4.95
N MET A 114 -2.95 -14.68 -4.35
CA MET A 114 -3.32 -13.42 -5.00
C MET A 114 -2.26 -13.02 -6.03
N MET A 115 -0.99 -13.08 -5.63
CA MET A 115 0.14 -12.71 -6.46
C MET A 115 0.24 -13.56 -7.73
N VAL A 116 0.16 -14.88 -7.62
CA VAL A 116 0.33 -15.77 -8.77
C VAL A 116 -0.79 -15.60 -9.81
N VAL A 117 -2.03 -15.38 -9.37
CA VAL A 117 -3.13 -15.11 -10.31
C VAL A 117 -2.89 -13.82 -11.08
N GLY A 118 -2.50 -12.73 -10.39
CA GLY A 118 -2.16 -11.47 -11.06
C GLY A 118 -0.92 -11.58 -11.95
N PHE A 119 0.11 -12.29 -11.50
CA PHE A 119 1.34 -12.46 -12.27
C PHE A 119 1.09 -13.24 -13.57
N VAL A 120 0.39 -14.37 -13.50
CA VAL A 120 0.05 -15.17 -14.69
C VAL A 120 -0.82 -14.36 -15.64
N ALA A 121 -1.88 -13.70 -15.14
CA ALA A 121 -2.76 -12.89 -15.98
C ALA A 121 -1.99 -11.74 -16.66
N PHE A 122 -1.07 -11.09 -15.94
CA PHE A 122 -0.23 -10.04 -16.51
C PHE A 122 0.72 -10.59 -17.58
N THR A 123 1.44 -11.67 -17.30
CA THR A 123 2.40 -12.25 -18.26
C THR A 123 1.74 -12.71 -19.55
N MET A 124 0.50 -13.23 -19.48
CA MET A 124 -0.27 -13.58 -20.69
C MET A 124 -0.57 -12.35 -21.56
N VAL A 125 -1.01 -11.25 -20.95
CA VAL A 125 -1.27 -10.00 -21.68
C VAL A 125 0.03 -9.36 -22.17
N ASP A 126 1.08 -9.39 -21.34
CA ASP A 126 2.40 -8.87 -21.69
C ASP A 126 2.99 -9.57 -22.93
N ALA A 127 2.77 -10.88 -23.06
CA ALA A 127 3.26 -11.68 -24.18
C ALA A 127 2.66 -11.27 -25.54
N ILE A 128 1.44 -10.73 -25.56
CA ILE A 128 0.69 -10.37 -26.78
C ILE A 128 0.60 -8.86 -27.01
N THR A 129 1.15 -8.04 -26.10
CA THR A 129 1.13 -6.57 -26.21
C THR A 129 2.52 -6.01 -26.54
N PRO A 130 2.62 -4.83 -27.20
CA PRO A 130 3.91 -4.18 -27.46
C PRO A 130 4.73 -3.92 -26.18
N GLY A 131 6.06 -3.94 -26.31
CA GLY A 131 6.97 -3.71 -25.17
C GLY A 131 6.96 -4.87 -24.16
N ARG A 132 6.96 -6.12 -24.67
CA ARG A 132 7.03 -7.33 -23.86
C ARG A 132 8.26 -7.32 -22.95
N TRP A 133 8.08 -7.70 -21.69
CA TRP A 133 9.16 -7.85 -20.73
C TRP A 133 9.97 -9.13 -20.97
N HIS A 134 11.25 -9.08 -20.66
CA HIS A 134 12.12 -10.26 -20.72
C HIS A 134 12.20 -10.89 -19.31
N TYR A 135 11.51 -12.02 -19.12
CA TYR A 135 11.50 -12.76 -17.86
C TYR A 135 12.69 -13.72 -17.80
N THR A 136 13.50 -13.64 -16.73
CA THR A 136 14.57 -14.59 -16.46
C THR A 136 14.16 -15.59 -15.36
N PRO A 137 14.72 -16.82 -15.32
CA PRO A 137 14.42 -17.77 -14.26
C PRO A 137 14.64 -17.19 -12.86
N LEU A 138 15.71 -16.42 -12.65
CA LEU A 138 16.04 -15.79 -11.36
C LEU A 138 14.93 -14.80 -10.93
N THR A 139 14.50 -13.93 -11.83
CA THR A 139 13.48 -12.92 -11.51
C THR A 139 12.11 -13.56 -11.25
N ILE A 140 11.77 -14.65 -11.97
CA ILE A 140 10.56 -15.43 -11.71
C ILE A 140 10.61 -16.07 -10.32
N ILE A 141 11.75 -16.70 -9.97
CA ILE A 141 11.94 -17.29 -8.63
C ILE A 141 11.86 -16.23 -7.54
N ALA A 142 12.47 -15.05 -7.76
CA ALA A 142 12.40 -13.94 -6.83
C ALA A 142 10.96 -13.47 -6.60
N GLN A 143 10.17 -13.37 -7.68
CA GLN A 143 8.76 -12.99 -7.59
C GLN A 143 7.93 -14.05 -6.86
N LEU A 144 8.06 -15.32 -7.25
CA LEU A 144 7.33 -16.43 -6.61
C LEU A 144 7.74 -16.62 -5.15
N GLY A 145 9.01 -16.41 -4.82
CA GLY A 145 9.55 -16.44 -3.46
C GLY A 145 9.22 -15.22 -2.61
N MET A 146 8.64 -14.17 -3.21
CA MET A 146 8.36 -12.88 -2.55
C MET A 146 9.63 -12.21 -1.98
N PHE A 147 10.73 -12.22 -2.73
CA PHE A 147 11.96 -11.53 -2.38
C PHE A 147 12.51 -10.62 -3.49
N ASN A 148 11.70 -10.34 -4.52
CA ASN A 148 12.05 -9.39 -5.59
C ASN A 148 12.33 -7.97 -5.05
N ASN A 149 11.73 -7.57 -3.93
CA ASN A 149 11.96 -6.30 -3.27
C ASN A 149 13.36 -6.17 -2.61
N ILE A 150 14.12 -7.26 -2.47
CA ILE A 150 15.51 -7.25 -1.97
C ILE A 150 16.51 -7.10 -3.13
N MET A 151 16.08 -7.40 -4.35
CA MET A 151 16.94 -7.30 -5.54
C MET A 151 17.23 -5.83 -5.90
N PRO A 152 18.30 -5.57 -6.67
CA PRO A 152 18.52 -4.25 -7.23
C PRO A 152 17.32 -3.81 -8.07
N ASP A 153 16.97 -2.51 -7.98
CA ASP A 153 15.87 -1.89 -8.72
C ASP A 153 14.54 -2.70 -8.65
N PRO A 154 13.92 -2.82 -7.45
CA PRO A 154 12.81 -3.72 -7.22
C PRO A 154 11.59 -3.50 -8.12
N ASP A 155 11.39 -2.26 -8.60
CA ASP A 155 10.30 -1.87 -9.49
C ASP A 155 10.46 -2.40 -10.91
N HIS A 156 11.72 -2.58 -11.33
CA HIS A 156 12.07 -2.97 -12.70
C HIS A 156 12.71 -4.36 -12.79
N VAL A 157 12.90 -5.06 -11.68
CA VAL A 157 13.49 -6.40 -11.68
C VAL A 157 12.60 -7.42 -12.38
N ILE A 158 11.27 -7.26 -12.24
CA ILE A 158 10.26 -8.08 -12.89
C ILE A 158 8.93 -7.34 -13.01
N TRP A 159 8.19 -7.58 -14.08
CA TRP A 159 6.84 -7.04 -14.24
C TRP A 159 5.76 -8.02 -13.79
N PRO A 160 4.68 -7.51 -13.19
CA PRO A 160 4.37 -6.09 -12.92
C PRO A 160 5.14 -5.55 -11.71
N GLY A 161 5.77 -4.38 -11.90
CA GLY A 161 6.59 -3.68 -10.90
C GLY A 161 5.96 -3.61 -9.49
N PRO A 162 4.71 -3.14 -9.31
CA PRO A 162 4.08 -3.02 -7.98
C PRO A 162 4.06 -4.28 -7.12
N PHE A 163 4.43 -5.44 -7.66
CA PHE A 163 4.42 -6.70 -6.92
C PHE A 163 5.57 -6.85 -5.91
N TRP A 164 6.54 -5.91 -5.87
CA TRP A 164 7.48 -5.79 -4.75
C TRP A 164 6.77 -5.72 -3.38
N PHE A 165 5.55 -5.17 -3.37
CA PHE A 165 4.72 -5.05 -2.17
C PHE A 165 4.43 -6.39 -1.47
N PHE A 166 4.35 -7.49 -2.20
CA PHE A 166 4.15 -8.82 -1.61
C PHE A 166 5.36 -9.25 -0.75
N GLY A 167 6.57 -8.95 -1.22
CA GLY A 167 7.80 -9.19 -0.47
C GLY A 167 7.87 -8.36 0.81
N LEU A 168 7.60 -7.05 0.70
CA LEU A 168 7.51 -6.14 1.84
C LEU A 168 6.50 -6.64 2.89
N MET A 169 5.30 -7.02 2.44
CA MET A 169 4.25 -7.53 3.33
C MET A 169 4.69 -8.81 4.05
N PHE A 170 5.34 -9.72 3.34
CA PHE A 170 5.81 -10.96 3.95
C PHE A 170 6.93 -10.72 4.97
N GLN A 171 7.87 -9.82 4.68
CA GLN A 171 8.90 -9.37 5.65
C GLN A 171 8.25 -8.80 6.93
N LEU A 172 7.25 -7.93 6.81
CA LEU A 172 6.54 -7.37 7.96
C LEU A 172 5.78 -8.44 8.77
N TYR A 173 5.26 -9.48 8.13
CA TYR A 173 4.66 -10.62 8.85
C TYR A 173 5.70 -11.42 9.63
N ILE A 174 6.92 -11.58 9.10
CA ILE A 174 8.04 -12.20 9.81
C ILE A 174 8.40 -11.35 11.04
N VAL A 175 8.62 -10.05 10.86
CA VAL A 175 8.92 -9.10 11.94
C VAL A 175 7.82 -9.11 13.01
N TYR A 176 6.56 -9.03 12.61
CA TYR A 176 5.44 -9.12 13.55
C TYR A 176 5.50 -10.40 14.37
N ARG A 177 5.61 -11.55 13.72
CA ARG A 177 5.50 -12.85 14.40
C ARG A 177 6.68 -13.16 15.31
N LEU A 178 7.89 -12.75 14.92
CA LEU A 178 9.10 -13.05 15.69
C LEU A 178 9.43 -11.99 16.74
N LEU A 179 9.18 -10.71 16.45
CA LEU A 179 9.66 -9.61 17.29
C LEU A 179 8.56 -8.84 18.02
N LEU A 180 7.34 -8.76 17.47
CA LEU A 180 6.31 -7.83 17.94
C LEU A 180 5.05 -8.50 18.50
N PHE A 181 4.85 -9.78 18.22
CA PHE A 181 3.66 -10.51 18.63
C PHE A 181 3.46 -10.51 20.15
N ARG A 182 2.31 -9.99 20.61
CA ARG A 182 1.97 -9.84 22.04
C ARG A 182 2.99 -9.06 22.86
N ARG A 183 3.85 -8.26 22.23
CA ARG A 183 4.77 -7.39 22.95
C ARG A 183 4.22 -5.98 23.08
N GLY A 184 4.61 -5.28 24.17
CA GLY A 184 4.21 -3.90 24.41
C GLY A 184 4.77 -2.91 23.38
N TRP A 185 4.56 -1.62 23.62
CA TRP A 185 4.95 -0.56 22.70
C TRP A 185 6.48 -0.32 22.61
N LYS A 186 7.26 -0.67 23.67
CA LYS A 186 8.70 -0.39 23.72
C LYS A 186 9.52 -1.04 22.59
N PRO A 187 9.43 -2.37 22.33
CA PRO A 187 10.16 -2.98 21.20
C PRO A 187 9.71 -2.40 19.85
N LEU A 188 8.44 -2.02 19.74
CA LEU A 188 7.90 -1.41 18.54
C LEU A 188 8.51 -0.03 18.29
N ALA A 189 8.60 0.82 19.33
CA ALA A 189 9.25 2.13 19.25
C ALA A 189 10.73 2.01 18.88
N ILE A 190 11.45 1.06 19.49
CA ILE A 190 12.87 0.79 19.17
C ILE A 190 13.02 0.44 17.68
N LEU A 191 12.18 -0.46 17.15
CA LEU A 191 12.25 -0.84 15.74
C LEU A 191 11.93 0.33 14.80
N VAL A 192 10.95 1.17 15.13
CA VAL A 192 10.65 2.38 14.35
C VAL A 192 11.84 3.31 14.33
N VAL A 193 12.46 3.57 15.48
CA VAL A 193 13.66 4.44 15.58
C VAL A 193 14.82 3.87 14.78
N VAL A 194 15.12 2.57 14.92
CA VAL A 194 16.19 1.92 14.15
C VAL A 194 15.93 2.02 12.65
N CYS A 195 14.72 1.72 12.20
CA CYS A 195 14.35 1.82 10.78
C CYS A 195 14.40 3.26 10.27
N TRP A 196 14.06 4.24 11.10
CA TRP A 196 14.19 5.66 10.75
C TRP A 196 15.66 6.07 10.63
N LEU A 197 16.51 5.69 11.59
CA LEU A 197 17.95 5.95 11.54
C LEU A 197 18.60 5.36 10.28
N MET A 198 18.22 4.13 9.90
CA MET A 198 18.71 3.49 8.67
C MET A 198 18.36 4.27 7.39
N GLN A 199 17.35 5.11 7.42
CA GLN A 199 16.88 5.90 6.28
C GLN A 199 17.46 7.32 6.29
N VAL A 200 17.42 8.02 7.43
CA VAL A 200 17.72 9.44 7.52
C VAL A 200 19.21 9.76 7.23
N PHE A 201 20.11 8.79 7.44
CA PHE A 201 21.52 8.94 7.13
C PHE A 201 21.92 8.49 5.71
N CYS A 202 20.96 8.02 4.91
CA CYS A 202 21.22 7.71 3.51
C CYS A 202 21.26 8.99 2.67
N ASP A 203 21.97 8.91 1.54
CA ASP A 203 21.86 9.90 0.49
C ASP A 203 20.39 9.96 -0.01
N PRO A 204 19.74 11.15 -0.02
CA PRO A 204 18.36 11.30 -0.46
C PRO A 204 18.05 10.74 -1.84
N GLU A 205 18.97 10.83 -2.78
CA GLU A 205 18.82 10.35 -4.16
C GLU A 205 19.49 8.97 -4.38
N GLY A 206 20.13 8.43 -3.34
CA GLY A 206 20.98 7.25 -3.42
C GLY A 206 20.21 5.92 -3.53
N GLU A 207 20.85 4.95 -4.17
CA GLU A 207 20.35 3.58 -4.31
C GLU A 207 20.14 2.89 -2.95
N THR A 208 20.94 3.22 -1.94
CA THR A 208 20.80 2.65 -0.60
C THR A 208 19.49 3.03 0.05
N LEU A 209 19.07 4.31 -0.04
CA LEU A 209 17.76 4.75 0.44
C LEU A 209 16.64 4.06 -0.31
N ASN A 210 16.73 3.99 -1.64
CA ASN A 210 15.77 3.30 -2.48
C ASN A 210 15.55 1.86 -1.99
N ARG A 211 16.62 1.07 -1.88
CA ARG A 211 16.57 -0.33 -1.40
C ARG A 211 15.98 -0.47 0.00
N VAL A 212 16.39 0.39 0.94
CA VAL A 212 15.87 0.38 2.31
C VAL A 212 14.36 0.62 2.32
N ARG A 213 13.87 1.52 1.49
CA ARG A 213 12.44 1.88 1.44
C ARG A 213 11.55 0.83 0.78
N TYR A 214 12.06 0.04 -0.16
CA TYR A 214 11.35 -1.11 -0.72
C TYR A 214 11.22 -2.30 0.26
N ASN A 215 11.93 -2.25 1.38
CA ASN A 215 11.96 -3.31 2.38
C ASN A 215 11.21 -2.93 3.68
N CYS A 216 11.15 -3.87 4.63
CA CYS A 216 10.39 -3.69 5.87
C CYS A 216 10.80 -2.43 6.66
N MET A 217 12.01 -1.89 6.48
CA MET A 217 12.45 -0.65 7.10
C MET A 217 11.61 0.54 6.64
N GLY A 218 11.34 0.67 5.33
CA GLY A 218 10.47 1.72 4.78
C GLY A 218 9.01 1.59 5.21
N GLY A 219 8.53 0.34 5.39
CA GLY A 219 7.16 0.05 5.79
C GLY A 219 6.91 0.00 7.30
N MET A 220 7.97 0.09 8.15
CA MET A 220 7.84 -0.14 9.58
C MET A 220 6.95 0.88 10.29
N LEU A 221 7.07 2.17 9.98
CA LEU A 221 6.30 3.21 10.67
C LEU A 221 4.78 3.03 10.52
N PRO A 222 4.20 2.97 9.32
CA PRO A 222 2.76 2.77 9.16
C PRO A 222 2.28 1.42 9.70
N PHE A 223 3.10 0.37 9.60
CA PHE A 223 2.79 -0.94 10.18
C PHE A 223 2.75 -0.88 11.71
N ALA A 224 3.71 -0.23 12.34
CA ALA A 224 3.76 0.00 13.78
C ALA A 224 2.54 0.78 14.28
N LEU A 225 2.13 1.82 13.55
CA LEU A 225 0.93 2.58 13.87
C LEU A 225 -0.33 1.73 13.85
N GLY A 226 -0.45 0.80 12.91
CA GLY A 226 -1.56 -0.16 12.85
C GLY A 226 -1.61 -1.07 14.07
N LEU A 227 -0.46 -1.56 14.54
CA LEU A 227 -0.36 -2.34 15.79
C LEU A 227 -0.74 -1.51 17.02
N LEU A 228 -0.21 -0.28 17.13
CA LEU A 228 -0.51 0.63 18.24
C LEU A 228 -1.97 1.02 18.28
N PHE A 229 -2.55 1.38 17.14
CA PHE A 229 -3.94 1.76 17.06
C PHE A 229 -4.89 0.61 17.44
N ALA A 230 -4.57 -0.62 17.00
CA ALA A 230 -5.34 -1.80 17.39
C ALA A 230 -5.25 -2.14 18.88
N ARG A 231 -4.10 -1.86 19.51
CA ARG A 231 -3.85 -2.16 20.94
C ARG A 231 -4.31 -1.07 21.88
N TYR A 232 -4.16 0.21 21.49
CA TYR A 232 -4.30 1.35 22.40
C TYR A 232 -5.25 2.44 21.87
N GLY A 233 -5.78 2.29 20.65
CA GLY A 233 -6.64 3.28 20.03
C GLY A 233 -7.93 3.51 20.86
N ARG A 234 -8.34 4.77 20.94
CA ARG A 234 -9.57 5.18 21.66
C ARG A 234 -10.49 5.92 20.71
N GLU A 235 -11.79 5.83 20.96
CA GLU A 235 -12.76 6.67 20.28
C GLU A 235 -12.65 8.11 20.82
N LEU A 236 -12.70 9.06 19.90
CA LEU A 236 -12.65 10.49 20.20
C LEU A 236 -13.99 11.15 19.84
N LYS A 237 -14.23 12.35 20.36
CA LYS A 237 -15.38 13.17 19.97
C LYS A 237 -15.28 13.59 18.50
N GLN A 238 -16.41 13.76 17.84
CA GLN A 238 -16.49 14.10 16.42
C GLN A 238 -15.63 15.35 16.05
N GLY A 239 -15.70 16.39 16.88
CA GLY A 239 -14.88 17.60 16.65
C GLY A 239 -13.38 17.35 16.66
N ALA A 240 -12.89 16.41 17.49
CA ALA A 240 -11.49 16.05 17.52
C ALA A 240 -11.07 15.37 16.19
N TRP A 241 -11.93 14.50 15.64
CA TRP A 241 -11.66 13.87 14.34
C TRP A 241 -11.57 14.88 13.20
N VAL A 242 -12.41 15.94 13.22
CA VAL A 242 -12.32 17.04 12.24
C VAL A 242 -10.96 17.75 12.34
N VAL A 243 -10.56 18.14 13.55
CA VAL A 243 -9.26 18.79 13.78
C VAL A 243 -8.10 17.92 13.33
N ILE A 244 -8.12 16.62 13.70
CA ILE A 244 -7.10 15.65 13.30
C ILE A 244 -7.04 15.51 11.77
N THR A 245 -8.19 15.46 11.09
CA THR A 245 -8.24 15.39 9.62
C THR A 245 -7.54 16.57 8.99
N LEU A 246 -7.91 17.81 9.40
CA LEU A 246 -7.32 19.02 8.84
C LEU A 246 -5.83 19.16 9.17
N ALA A 247 -5.46 18.94 10.43
CA ALA A 247 -4.06 19.02 10.86
C ALA A 247 -3.18 17.97 10.14
N SER A 248 -3.68 16.73 9.99
CA SER A 248 -2.95 15.68 9.29
C SER A 248 -2.84 15.95 7.79
N ALA A 249 -3.87 16.52 7.15
CA ALA A 249 -3.81 16.91 5.73
C ALA A 249 -2.72 17.98 5.50
N LEU A 250 -2.70 19.01 6.34
CA LEU A 250 -1.66 20.04 6.30
C LEU A 250 -0.27 19.44 6.55
N ALA A 251 -0.15 18.56 7.54
CA ALA A 251 1.11 17.88 7.84
C ALA A 251 1.60 17.04 6.65
N VAL A 252 0.73 16.23 6.01
CA VAL A 252 1.08 15.47 4.81
C VAL A 252 1.63 16.41 3.74
N PHE A 253 0.96 17.54 3.49
CA PHE A 253 1.39 18.49 2.49
C PHE A 253 2.77 19.08 2.85
N PHE A 254 2.91 19.75 4.00
CA PHE A 254 4.14 20.47 4.34
C PHE A 254 5.34 19.56 4.61
N LEU A 255 5.15 18.40 5.26
CA LEU A 255 6.25 17.49 5.55
C LEU A 255 6.77 16.78 4.28
N SER A 256 5.95 16.67 3.24
CA SER A 256 6.37 16.08 1.95
C SER A 256 7.43 16.92 1.22
N PHE A 257 7.66 18.18 1.63
CA PHE A 257 8.63 19.10 1.01
C PHE A 257 10.00 19.13 1.70
N ASN A 258 10.20 18.40 2.79
CA ASN A 258 11.46 18.38 3.53
C ASN A 258 11.93 16.95 3.74
N TYR A 259 13.18 16.66 3.34
CA TYR A 259 13.75 15.30 3.42
C TYR A 259 13.66 14.68 4.82
N GLN A 260 14.06 15.40 5.85
CA GLN A 260 14.09 14.88 7.22
C GLN A 260 12.69 14.64 7.80
N LEU A 261 11.72 15.47 7.39
CA LEU A 261 10.33 15.39 7.83
C LEU A 261 9.50 14.39 7.00
N TRP A 262 9.90 14.16 5.75
CA TRP A 262 9.22 13.27 4.82
C TRP A 262 9.06 11.83 5.35
N PHE A 263 10.01 11.34 6.15
CA PHE A 263 9.91 10.01 6.77
C PHE A 263 8.70 9.88 7.72
N TRP A 264 8.18 11.00 8.23
CA TRP A 264 7.03 11.03 9.12
C TRP A 264 5.69 11.18 8.40
N VAL A 265 5.69 11.47 7.10
CA VAL A 265 4.47 11.61 6.30
C VAL A 265 3.55 10.39 6.42
N PRO A 266 4.02 9.12 6.39
CA PRO A 266 3.17 7.96 6.57
C PRO A 266 2.37 7.94 7.90
N LEU A 267 2.88 8.55 8.97
CA LEU A 267 2.14 8.74 10.23
C LEU A 267 0.89 9.58 9.98
N PHE A 268 1.08 10.74 9.32
CA PHE A 268 -0.02 11.68 9.09
C PHE A 268 -0.99 11.18 8.01
N VAL A 269 -0.52 10.43 7.04
CA VAL A 269 -1.39 9.75 6.06
C VAL A 269 -2.31 8.73 6.74
N CYS A 270 -1.79 7.90 7.64
CA CYS A 270 -2.59 6.94 8.38
C CYS A 270 -3.58 7.64 9.32
N THR A 271 -3.13 8.66 10.06
CA THR A 271 -4.01 9.46 10.95
C THR A 271 -5.10 10.19 10.19
N PHE A 272 -4.74 10.85 9.08
CA PHE A 272 -5.69 11.49 8.17
C PHE A 272 -6.76 10.51 7.69
N SER A 273 -6.33 9.35 7.18
CA SER A 273 -7.23 8.36 6.60
C SER A 273 -8.19 7.80 7.64
N VAL A 274 -7.72 7.49 8.85
CA VAL A 274 -8.56 7.05 9.96
C VAL A 274 -9.56 8.14 10.37
N ALA A 275 -9.09 9.37 10.57
CA ALA A 275 -9.95 10.48 10.96
C ALA A 275 -10.99 10.81 9.88
N LEU A 276 -10.60 10.75 8.61
CA LEU A 276 -11.49 11.02 7.48
C LEU A 276 -12.69 10.06 7.46
N VAL A 277 -12.48 8.75 7.61
CA VAL A 277 -13.62 7.80 7.63
C VAL A 277 -14.50 7.92 8.88
N LYS A 278 -13.99 8.55 9.95
CA LYS A 278 -14.77 8.84 11.17
C LYS A 278 -15.71 10.06 10.98
N ILE A 279 -15.35 11.00 10.13
CA ILE A 279 -16.16 12.21 9.87
C ILE A 279 -17.08 12.09 8.65
N LEU A 280 -16.75 11.21 7.71
CA LEU A 280 -17.54 11.03 6.49
C LEU A 280 -18.87 10.32 6.75
N PRO A 281 -19.92 10.64 5.98
CA PRO A 281 -21.23 10.01 6.11
C PRO A 281 -21.17 8.48 5.92
N THR A 282 -22.05 7.76 6.60
CA THR A 282 -22.15 6.30 6.49
C THR A 282 -22.35 5.83 5.05
N SER A 283 -23.18 6.53 4.27
CA SER A 283 -23.42 6.21 2.86
C SER A 283 -22.16 6.30 2.00
N PHE A 284 -21.28 7.27 2.27
CA PHE A 284 -19.98 7.36 1.59
C PHE A 284 -19.07 6.20 2.00
N ASN A 285 -18.99 5.91 3.29
CA ASN A 285 -18.19 4.80 3.81
C ASN A 285 -18.65 3.44 3.25
N GLU A 286 -19.95 3.23 3.04
CA GLU A 286 -20.48 2.02 2.42
C GLU A 286 -20.06 1.88 0.95
N ARG A 287 -20.10 2.97 0.18
CA ARG A 287 -19.61 3.00 -1.22
C ARG A 287 -18.11 2.69 -1.27
N MET A 288 -17.34 3.32 -0.42
CA MET A 288 -15.89 3.04 -0.31
C MET A 288 -15.60 1.63 0.18
N ALA A 289 -16.43 1.08 1.06
CA ALA A 289 -16.32 -0.30 1.51
C ALA A 289 -16.56 -1.31 0.38
N TRP A 290 -17.44 -1.00 -0.57
CA TRP A 290 -17.60 -1.80 -1.79
C TRP A 290 -16.30 -1.84 -2.61
N VAL A 291 -15.69 -0.67 -2.88
CA VAL A 291 -14.37 -0.59 -3.54
C VAL A 291 -13.32 -1.34 -2.74
N GLY A 292 -13.30 -1.19 -1.41
CA GLY A 292 -12.41 -1.92 -0.51
C GLY A 292 -12.56 -3.44 -0.60
N SER A 293 -13.75 -3.92 -0.92
CA SER A 293 -14.02 -5.35 -1.09
C SER A 293 -13.34 -5.97 -2.34
N ILE A 294 -13.03 -5.17 -3.35
CA ILE A 294 -12.31 -5.59 -4.57
C ILE A 294 -10.84 -5.15 -4.54
N SER A 295 -10.39 -4.46 -3.49
CA SER A 295 -9.07 -3.79 -3.44
C SER A 295 -7.89 -4.71 -3.76
N ALA A 296 -7.90 -5.93 -3.23
CA ALA A 296 -6.82 -6.89 -3.49
C ALA A 296 -6.80 -7.37 -4.95
N ALA A 297 -7.97 -7.60 -5.56
CA ALA A 297 -8.08 -7.92 -6.97
C ALA A 297 -7.68 -6.72 -7.85
N LEU A 298 -8.11 -5.51 -7.47
CA LEU A 298 -7.74 -4.29 -8.17
C LEU A 298 -6.23 -4.06 -8.14
N PHE A 299 -5.58 -4.32 -6.99
CA PHE A 299 -4.13 -4.22 -6.86
C PHE A 299 -3.37 -5.14 -7.83
N VAL A 300 -3.83 -6.37 -8.05
CA VAL A 300 -3.12 -7.32 -8.93
C VAL A 300 -3.52 -7.20 -10.40
N MET A 301 -4.68 -6.62 -10.71
CA MET A 301 -5.20 -6.53 -12.08
C MET A 301 -4.95 -5.18 -12.77
N HIS A 302 -4.82 -4.07 -12.02
CA HIS A 302 -4.63 -2.75 -12.62
C HIS A 302 -3.37 -2.61 -13.50
N PRO A 303 -2.25 -3.33 -13.29
CA PRO A 303 -1.13 -3.24 -14.20
C PRO A 303 -1.44 -3.73 -15.62
N ILE A 304 -2.38 -4.69 -15.75
CA ILE A 304 -2.84 -5.21 -17.04
C ILE A 304 -3.55 -4.11 -17.82
N THR A 305 -4.54 -3.48 -17.22
CA THR A 305 -5.32 -2.42 -17.84
C THR A 305 -4.49 -1.17 -18.09
N ARG A 306 -3.53 -0.86 -17.19
CA ARG A 306 -2.55 0.19 -17.42
C ARG A 306 -1.77 -0.06 -18.72
N LYS A 307 -1.22 -1.26 -18.90
CA LYS A 307 -0.45 -1.60 -20.09
C LYS A 307 -1.26 -1.42 -21.38
N ILE A 308 -2.55 -1.73 -21.34
CA ILE A 308 -3.46 -1.63 -22.51
C ILE A 308 -3.83 -0.17 -22.83
N PHE A 309 -4.15 0.64 -21.81
CA PHE A 309 -4.76 1.96 -22.04
C PHE A 309 -3.79 3.14 -21.93
N ILE A 310 -2.60 2.98 -21.34
CA ILE A 310 -1.65 4.08 -21.18
C ILE A 310 -1.15 4.65 -22.53
N PRO A 311 -1.03 3.88 -23.63
CA PRO A 311 -0.66 4.45 -24.92
C PRO A 311 -1.61 5.52 -25.42
N ILE A 312 -2.92 5.42 -25.14
CA ILE A 312 -3.92 6.43 -25.49
C ILE A 312 -3.59 7.76 -24.81
N SER A 313 -3.35 7.74 -23.50
CA SER A 313 -2.99 8.96 -22.77
C SER A 313 -1.64 9.53 -23.20
N ARG A 314 -0.69 8.69 -23.59
CA ARG A 314 0.64 9.12 -24.08
C ARG A 314 0.59 9.72 -25.49
N SER A 315 -0.43 9.38 -26.30
CA SER A 315 -0.66 9.99 -27.61
C SER A 315 -1.38 11.33 -27.55
N GLY A 316 -1.67 11.85 -26.34
CA GLY A 316 -2.25 13.18 -26.10
C GLY A 316 -3.64 13.17 -25.50
N ASP A 317 -4.39 12.07 -25.58
CA ASP A 317 -5.74 11.97 -25.00
C ASP A 317 -5.68 11.40 -23.58
N VAL A 318 -5.19 12.24 -22.64
CA VAL A 318 -4.89 11.86 -21.25
C VAL A 318 -6.12 11.32 -20.53
N TYR A 319 -7.25 11.99 -20.63
CA TYR A 319 -8.44 11.68 -19.84
C TYR A 319 -9.24 10.52 -20.41
N THR A 320 -9.29 10.33 -21.71
CA THR A 320 -9.92 9.15 -22.32
C THR A 320 -9.17 7.87 -21.92
N GLY A 321 -7.83 7.88 -22.01
CA GLY A 321 -7.05 6.73 -21.56
C GLY A 321 -7.21 6.43 -20.07
N LEU A 322 -7.23 7.47 -19.22
CA LEU A 322 -7.47 7.33 -17.78
C LEU A 322 -8.87 6.79 -17.48
N LEU A 323 -9.93 7.29 -18.16
CA LEU A 323 -11.31 6.83 -17.98
C LEU A 323 -11.46 5.35 -18.35
N LEU A 324 -10.95 4.96 -19.51
CA LEU A 324 -10.96 3.56 -19.96
C LEU A 324 -10.20 2.65 -18.99
N TYR A 325 -9.05 3.11 -18.51
CA TYR A 325 -8.30 2.40 -17.48
C TYR A 325 -9.12 2.20 -16.20
N ILE A 326 -9.80 3.23 -15.69
CA ILE A 326 -10.61 3.15 -14.46
C ILE A 326 -11.74 2.12 -14.65
N ILE A 327 -12.52 2.25 -15.72
CA ILE A 327 -13.66 1.38 -15.99
C ILE A 327 -13.20 -0.08 -16.14
N ALA A 328 -12.21 -0.32 -16.97
CA ALA A 328 -11.68 -1.67 -17.21
C ALA A 328 -11.03 -2.27 -15.97
N SER A 329 -10.29 -1.49 -15.18
CA SER A 329 -9.67 -1.97 -13.95
C SER A 329 -10.70 -2.43 -12.91
N ILE A 330 -11.76 -1.66 -12.72
CA ILE A 330 -12.84 -2.02 -11.79
C ILE A 330 -13.58 -3.27 -12.29
N ALA A 331 -13.90 -3.35 -13.57
CA ALA A 331 -14.59 -4.49 -14.15
C ALA A 331 -13.77 -5.79 -14.04
N ILE A 332 -12.50 -5.75 -14.43
CA ILE A 332 -11.58 -6.92 -14.32
C ILE A 332 -11.33 -7.30 -12.87
N ALA A 333 -11.17 -6.33 -11.97
CA ALA A 333 -10.99 -6.59 -10.55
C ALA A 333 -12.23 -7.28 -9.94
N TRP A 334 -13.42 -6.85 -10.31
CA TRP A 334 -14.66 -7.51 -9.87
C TRP A 334 -14.74 -8.95 -10.36
N LEU A 335 -14.48 -9.21 -11.65
CA LEU A 335 -14.42 -10.56 -12.21
C LEU A 335 -13.37 -11.42 -11.53
N CYS A 336 -12.15 -10.90 -11.35
CA CYS A 336 -11.07 -11.59 -10.65
C CYS A 336 -11.48 -11.96 -9.23
N ARG A 337 -12.10 -11.05 -8.47
CA ARG A 337 -12.62 -11.33 -7.13
C ARG A 337 -13.60 -12.50 -7.14
N GLU A 338 -14.54 -12.54 -8.07
CA GLU A 338 -15.52 -13.63 -8.15
C GLU A 338 -14.84 -14.98 -8.49
N LEU A 339 -13.86 -14.97 -9.40
CA LEU A 339 -13.06 -16.16 -9.69
C LEU A 339 -12.23 -16.61 -8.47
N MET A 340 -11.63 -15.69 -7.76
CA MET A 340 -10.82 -15.96 -6.57
C MET A 340 -11.62 -16.60 -5.43
N LYS A 341 -12.93 -16.35 -5.34
CA LYS A 341 -13.81 -17.04 -4.36
C LYS A 341 -13.89 -18.54 -4.62
N LYS A 342 -13.72 -18.99 -5.86
CA LYS A 342 -13.76 -20.41 -6.24
C LYS A 342 -12.46 -21.16 -5.88
N ILE A 343 -11.36 -20.45 -5.69
CA ILE A 343 -10.07 -21.04 -5.30
C ILE A 343 -10.04 -21.20 -3.78
N PRO A 344 -9.77 -22.38 -3.23
CA PRO A 344 -9.73 -22.61 -1.79
C PRO A 344 -8.75 -21.68 -1.07
N ASN A 345 -9.17 -21.16 0.09
CA ASN A 345 -8.28 -20.39 0.94
C ASN A 345 -7.36 -21.31 1.75
N PRO A 346 -6.10 -20.90 2.00
CA PRO A 346 -5.23 -21.65 2.88
C PRO A 346 -5.86 -21.79 4.27
N ARG A 347 -5.69 -22.97 4.88
CA ARG A 347 -6.19 -23.24 6.23
C ARG A 347 -5.07 -23.07 7.25
N LEU A 348 -5.36 -22.37 8.33
CA LEU A 348 -4.43 -22.24 9.44
C LEU A 348 -4.50 -23.53 10.28
N LYS A 349 -3.42 -24.34 10.25
CA LYS A 349 -3.31 -25.50 11.14
C LYS A 349 -2.96 -25.02 12.54
N VAL A 350 -3.89 -25.14 13.45
CA VAL A 350 -3.66 -24.90 14.88
C VAL A 350 -3.49 -26.29 15.50
N LYS A 351 -2.37 -26.56 16.18
CA LYS A 351 -2.23 -27.77 16.98
C LYS A 351 -3.24 -27.64 18.15
N ARG A 352 -4.13 -28.64 18.25
CA ARG A 352 -4.96 -28.81 19.46
C ARG A 352 -4.09 -29.14 20.64
#